data_e11486719921ee763c3a66fa841c4dbb
#
_entry.id   e11486719921ee763c3a66fa841c4dbb
#
_cell.length_a   1.000
_cell.length_b   1.000
_cell.length_c   1.000
_cell.angle_alpha   90.00
_cell.angle_beta   90.00
_cell.angle_gamma   90.00
#
_symmetry.space_group_name_H-M   'P 1'
#
loop_
_entity.id
_entity.type
_entity.pdbx_description
1 polymer ?
#
loop_
_entity_poly.entity_id
_entity_poly.type
_entity_poly.pdbx_seq_one_letter_code
_entity_poly.pdbx_strand_id
1 'polypeptide(L)'
;AVGDWVVIDLQDSGEKAIIHDILPRKSKFSRNAAGENTREQIIAANIDTVFIVSSLNQDFNLRRLERYLTIAWNSGAKPVIVLSKADLCEDAQAKKTEVETVAFGVPIHIVSSLSGEGLNELEEYLDTGQTAALLGSSGVGKSTIINQLMGSEKMAVNEIRISDGKGKHTTTHRELIVLES
;
A
#
# COMPACT_ATOMS: atom_id res chain seq x y z
N ALA A 1 4.45 -15.34 5.65
CA ALA A 1 3.78 -14.32 4.81
C ALA A 1 4.82 -13.49 4.08
N VAL A 2 4.42 -12.65 3.15
CA VAL A 2 5.32 -11.66 2.54
C VAL A 2 5.80 -10.70 3.62
N GLY A 3 7.11 -10.42 3.67
CA GLY A 3 7.76 -9.61 4.72
C GLY A 3 8.15 -10.35 6.00
N ASP A 4 7.89 -11.64 6.11
CA ASP A 4 8.39 -12.40 7.26
C ASP A 4 9.92 -12.57 7.20
N TRP A 5 10.56 -12.35 8.32
CA TRP A 5 11.93 -12.75 8.55
C TRP A 5 11.96 -14.19 9.07
N VAL A 6 12.78 -15.03 8.46
CA VAL A 6 12.80 -16.46 8.74
C VAL A 6 14.21 -16.95 9.02
N VAL A 7 14.31 -17.95 9.90
CA VAL A 7 15.53 -18.71 10.10
C VAL A 7 15.53 -19.86 9.10
N ILE A 8 16.57 -19.94 8.28
CA ILE A 8 16.69 -20.96 7.24
C ILE A 8 17.95 -21.78 7.41
N ASP A 9 17.90 -23.04 6.94
CA ASP A 9 19.03 -23.91 6.72
C ASP A 9 19.18 -24.16 5.22
N LEU A 10 20.37 -23.90 4.69
CA LEU A 10 20.68 -24.11 3.27
C LEU A 10 21.10 -25.55 3.06
N GLN A 11 20.44 -26.26 2.16
CA GLN A 11 20.88 -27.60 1.76
C GLN A 11 22.11 -27.54 0.85
N ASP A 12 22.89 -28.63 0.84
CA ASP A 12 24.23 -28.73 0.21
C ASP A 12 24.31 -28.27 -1.26
N SER A 13 23.20 -28.23 -1.99
CA SER A 13 23.14 -27.70 -3.37
C SER A 13 22.97 -26.18 -3.45
N GLY A 14 22.64 -25.50 -2.36
CA GLY A 14 22.28 -24.07 -2.35
C GLY A 14 20.96 -23.71 -3.06
N GLU A 15 20.30 -24.68 -3.69
CA GLU A 15 19.06 -24.46 -4.46
C GLU A 15 17.79 -24.50 -3.60
N LYS A 16 17.88 -25.06 -2.40
CA LYS A 16 16.74 -25.21 -1.48
C LYS A 16 17.12 -24.78 -0.08
N ALA A 17 16.17 -24.11 0.59
CA ALA A 17 16.26 -23.73 1.99
C ALA A 17 15.09 -24.33 2.77
N ILE A 18 15.37 -24.79 3.98
CA ILE A 18 14.34 -25.23 4.93
C ILE A 18 14.10 -24.11 5.92
N ILE A 19 12.84 -23.67 6.07
CA ILE A 19 12.46 -22.67 7.09
C ILE A 19 12.27 -23.42 8.40
N HIS A 20 13.08 -23.07 9.40
CA HIS A 20 12.99 -23.62 10.75
C HIS A 20 12.11 -22.79 11.67
N ASP A 21 12.14 -21.45 11.53
CA ASP A 21 11.39 -20.57 12.40
C ASP A 21 11.04 -19.26 11.69
N ILE A 22 10.05 -18.55 12.25
CA ILE A 22 9.62 -17.21 11.81
C ILE A 22 9.88 -16.26 12.97
N LEU A 23 10.70 -15.23 12.73
CA LEU A 23 11.04 -14.25 13.73
C LEU A 23 9.81 -13.42 14.15
N PRO A 24 9.80 -12.85 15.38
CA PRO A 24 8.71 -12.01 15.85
C PRO A 24 8.42 -10.85 14.89
N ARG A 25 7.15 -10.67 14.56
CA ARG A 25 6.69 -9.61 13.65
C ARG A 25 6.53 -8.28 14.38
N LYS A 26 7.02 -7.18 13.80
CA LYS A 26 6.78 -5.82 14.30
C LYS A 26 5.36 -5.35 13.99
N SER A 27 4.84 -5.72 12.82
CA SER A 27 3.50 -5.43 12.37
C SER A 27 2.95 -6.61 11.58
N LYS A 28 1.61 -6.74 11.49
CA LYS A 28 0.97 -7.78 10.69
C LYS A 28 -0.34 -7.30 10.08
N PHE A 29 -0.51 -7.52 8.80
CA PHE A 29 -1.79 -7.40 8.11
C PHE A 29 -2.42 -8.76 8.01
N SER A 30 -3.64 -8.90 8.51
CA SER A 30 -4.38 -10.16 8.48
C SER A 30 -5.82 -9.95 8.03
N ARG A 31 -6.44 -11.03 7.60
CA ARG A 31 -7.88 -11.11 7.36
C ARG A 31 -8.42 -12.39 7.96
N ASN A 32 -9.68 -12.40 8.29
CA ASN A 32 -10.36 -13.66 8.63
C ASN A 32 -10.49 -14.50 7.36
N ALA A 33 -10.04 -15.75 7.43
CA ALA A 33 -10.28 -16.70 6.35
C ALA A 33 -11.79 -16.92 6.18
N ALA A 34 -12.26 -16.97 4.94
CA ALA A 34 -13.64 -17.33 4.64
C ALA A 34 -13.84 -18.82 4.96
N GLY A 35 -14.82 -19.15 5.82
CA GLY A 35 -15.17 -20.54 6.20
C GLY A 35 -15.54 -20.66 7.68
N GLU A 36 -15.97 -21.85 8.08
CA GLU A 36 -16.45 -22.16 9.44
C GLU A 36 -15.36 -22.07 10.53
N ASN A 37 -14.10 -22.16 10.15
CA ASN A 37 -12.96 -21.93 11.07
C ASN A 37 -12.40 -20.53 10.87
N THR A 38 -12.65 -19.64 11.83
CA THR A 38 -12.11 -18.27 11.91
C THR A 38 -10.59 -18.29 12.12
N ARG A 39 -9.83 -18.77 11.14
CA ARG A 39 -8.36 -18.69 11.22
C ARG A 39 -7.91 -17.37 10.65
N GLU A 40 -7.12 -16.66 11.45
CA GLU A 40 -6.42 -15.46 10.99
C GLU A 40 -5.49 -15.84 9.83
N GLN A 41 -5.68 -15.24 8.66
CA GLN A 41 -4.77 -15.37 7.53
C GLN A 41 -3.88 -14.13 7.45
N ILE A 42 -2.60 -14.28 7.76
CA ILE A 42 -1.63 -13.19 7.64
C ILE A 42 -1.33 -12.96 6.16
N ILE A 43 -1.46 -11.70 5.75
CA ILE A 43 -1.33 -11.24 4.38
C ILE A 43 0.09 -10.73 4.12
N ALA A 44 0.57 -9.89 5.05
CA ALA A 44 1.89 -9.29 5.02
C ALA A 44 2.34 -8.97 6.46
N ALA A 45 3.65 -8.89 6.67
CA ALA A 45 4.26 -8.65 7.97
C ALA A 45 5.43 -7.66 7.86
N ASN A 46 5.84 -7.11 9.00
CA ASN A 46 7.00 -6.22 9.15
C ASN A 46 6.94 -4.99 8.25
N ILE A 47 5.74 -4.41 8.11
CA ILE A 47 5.50 -3.16 7.41
C ILE A 47 5.65 -2.02 8.40
N ASP A 48 6.48 -1.04 8.11
CA ASP A 48 6.69 0.16 8.93
C ASP A 48 5.65 1.22 8.59
N THR A 49 5.38 1.47 7.31
CA THR A 49 4.46 2.50 6.81
C THR A 49 3.40 1.91 5.88
N VAL A 50 2.15 2.35 6.03
CA VAL A 50 1.05 2.03 5.11
C VAL A 50 0.60 3.28 4.38
N PHE A 51 0.85 3.34 3.09
CA PHE A 51 0.24 4.34 2.21
C PHE A 51 -1.21 3.97 1.90
N ILE A 52 -2.14 4.70 2.49
CA ILE A 52 -3.57 4.57 2.20
C ILE A 52 -3.88 5.45 1.00
N VAL A 53 -3.99 4.83 -0.18
CA VAL A 53 -4.18 5.54 -1.45
C VAL A 53 -5.66 5.71 -1.75
N SER A 54 -6.09 6.95 -1.92
CA SER A 54 -7.44 7.34 -2.35
C SER A 54 -7.35 8.31 -3.52
N SER A 55 -8.03 8.01 -4.61
CA SER A 55 -8.03 8.91 -5.77
C SER A 55 -8.99 10.09 -5.58
N LEU A 56 -8.57 11.27 -6.04
CA LEU A 56 -9.33 12.53 -6.01
C LEU A 56 -10.31 12.66 -7.19
N ASN A 57 -10.85 11.54 -7.68
CA ASN A 57 -11.87 11.49 -8.70
C ASN A 57 -13.23 11.08 -8.08
N GLN A 58 -14.17 10.65 -8.93
CA GLN A 58 -15.51 10.18 -8.50
C GLN A 58 -15.48 9.01 -7.50
N ASP A 59 -14.35 8.32 -7.33
CA ASP A 59 -14.18 7.23 -6.37
C ASP A 59 -13.75 7.72 -4.97
N PHE A 60 -13.61 9.03 -4.73
CA PHE A 60 -13.28 9.59 -3.42
C PHE A 60 -14.35 9.24 -2.38
N ASN A 61 -13.92 8.66 -1.23
CA ASN A 61 -14.85 8.21 -0.20
C ASN A 61 -14.21 8.22 1.20
N LEU A 62 -14.63 9.14 2.06
CA LEU A 62 -14.12 9.29 3.44
C LEU A 62 -14.34 8.05 4.29
N ARG A 63 -15.53 7.43 4.24
CA ARG A 63 -15.82 6.23 5.06
C ARG A 63 -14.92 5.04 4.70
N ARG A 64 -14.46 4.99 3.44
CA ARG A 64 -13.49 3.99 3.02
C ARG A 64 -12.11 4.29 3.59
N LEU A 65 -11.71 5.57 3.63
CA LEU A 65 -10.47 6.01 4.27
C LEU A 65 -10.47 5.66 5.77
N GLU A 66 -11.55 5.94 6.50
CA GLU A 66 -11.68 5.59 7.93
C GLU A 66 -11.50 4.07 8.17
N ARG A 67 -12.08 3.24 7.32
CA ARG A 67 -11.90 1.78 7.40
C ARG A 67 -10.44 1.37 7.15
N TYR A 68 -9.78 1.99 6.19
CA TYR A 68 -8.37 1.69 5.89
C TYR A 68 -7.45 2.19 7.02
N LEU A 69 -7.73 3.34 7.62
CA LEU A 69 -7.03 3.83 8.80
C LEU A 69 -7.14 2.83 9.97
N THR A 70 -8.35 2.33 10.22
CA THR A 70 -8.58 1.31 11.26
C THR A 70 -7.75 0.04 10.99
N ILE A 71 -7.70 -0.43 9.73
CA ILE A 71 -6.89 -1.60 9.35
C ILE A 71 -5.40 -1.32 9.57
N ALA A 72 -4.91 -0.13 9.17
CA ALA A 72 -3.52 0.25 9.33
C ALA A 72 -3.10 0.32 10.80
N TRP A 73 -3.88 0.99 11.65
CA TRP A 73 -3.59 1.07 13.08
C TRP A 73 -3.63 -0.30 13.76
N ASN A 74 -4.61 -1.14 13.42
CA ASN A 74 -4.70 -2.50 13.98
C ASN A 74 -3.54 -3.40 13.55
N SER A 75 -2.87 -3.08 12.44
CA SER A 75 -1.70 -3.84 11.98
C SER A 75 -0.42 -3.53 12.77
N GLY A 76 -0.36 -2.37 13.45
CA GLY A 76 0.84 -1.85 14.10
C GLY A 76 1.74 -1.02 13.16
N ALA A 77 1.37 -0.82 11.90
CA ALA A 77 2.10 0.05 10.96
C ALA A 77 1.62 1.51 11.04
N LYS A 78 2.48 2.46 10.66
CA LYS A 78 2.14 3.89 10.62
C LYS A 78 1.33 4.21 9.36
N PRO A 79 0.10 4.76 9.48
CA PRO A 79 -0.66 5.19 8.31
C PRO A 79 -0.14 6.52 7.75
N VAL A 80 -0.13 6.63 6.43
CA VAL A 80 0.08 7.85 5.67
C VAL A 80 -0.97 7.87 4.55
N ILE A 81 -1.71 8.96 4.41
CA ILE A 81 -2.73 9.08 3.36
C ILE A 81 -2.13 9.70 2.11
N VAL A 82 -2.39 9.08 0.97
CA VAL A 82 -1.97 9.55 -0.35
C VAL A 82 -3.22 9.84 -1.18
N LEU A 83 -3.48 11.12 -1.41
CA LEU A 83 -4.57 11.60 -2.27
C LEU A 83 -4.04 11.67 -3.71
N SER A 84 -4.30 10.62 -4.46
CA SER A 84 -3.77 10.44 -5.82
C SER A 84 -4.65 11.06 -6.89
N LYS A 85 -4.11 11.20 -8.11
CA LYS A 85 -4.77 11.78 -9.28
C LYS A 85 -5.20 13.23 -9.04
N ALA A 86 -4.31 14.02 -8.43
CA ALA A 86 -4.56 15.43 -8.16
C ALA A 86 -4.83 16.22 -9.46
N ASP A 87 -4.26 15.79 -10.58
CA ASP A 87 -4.48 16.30 -11.91
C ASP A 87 -5.95 16.24 -12.40
N LEU A 88 -6.78 15.39 -11.78
CA LEU A 88 -8.21 15.24 -12.07
C LEU A 88 -9.13 16.00 -11.10
N CYS A 89 -8.57 16.76 -10.16
CA CYS A 89 -9.32 17.44 -9.11
C CYS A 89 -9.10 18.95 -9.17
N GLU A 90 -10.17 19.72 -9.30
CA GLU A 90 -10.10 21.20 -9.36
C GLU A 90 -9.62 21.81 -8.02
N ASP A 91 -9.98 21.20 -6.89
CA ASP A 91 -9.59 21.68 -5.55
C ASP A 91 -9.15 20.51 -4.67
N ALA A 92 -7.91 20.04 -4.90
CA ALA A 92 -7.30 18.97 -4.11
C ALA A 92 -7.06 19.39 -2.65
N GLN A 93 -6.84 20.70 -2.40
CA GLN A 93 -6.62 21.21 -1.04
C GLN A 93 -7.89 21.17 -0.20
N ALA A 94 -9.05 21.50 -0.76
CA ALA A 94 -10.34 21.35 -0.07
C ALA A 94 -10.60 19.88 0.29
N LYS A 95 -10.24 18.93 -0.60
CA LYS A 95 -10.35 17.50 -0.33
C LYS A 95 -9.39 17.03 0.76
N LYS A 96 -8.17 17.58 0.82
CA LYS A 96 -7.24 17.33 1.92
C LYS A 96 -7.85 17.78 3.25
N THR A 97 -8.40 19.00 3.32
CA THR A 97 -9.06 19.52 4.52
C THR A 97 -10.23 18.64 4.95
N GLU A 98 -11.02 18.12 4.00
CA GLU A 98 -12.09 17.16 4.28
C GLU A 98 -11.55 15.87 4.92
N VAL A 99 -10.43 15.34 4.44
CA VAL A 99 -9.77 14.14 4.99
C VAL A 99 -9.20 14.41 6.39
N GLU A 100 -8.65 15.59 6.65
CA GLU A 100 -8.12 15.99 7.97
C GLU A 100 -9.17 15.87 9.08
N THR A 101 -10.46 16.01 8.76
CA THR A 101 -11.55 15.86 9.75
C THR A 101 -11.69 14.44 10.30
N VAL A 102 -11.23 13.42 9.58
CA VAL A 102 -11.33 12.00 9.96
C VAL A 102 -9.96 11.35 10.22
N ALA A 103 -8.87 12.02 9.89
CA ALA A 103 -7.50 11.48 9.92
C ALA A 103 -6.59 12.32 10.83
N PHE A 104 -7.00 12.54 12.07
CA PHE A 104 -6.23 13.35 13.02
C PHE A 104 -4.81 12.83 13.23
N GLY A 105 -3.81 13.71 13.01
CA GLY A 105 -2.41 13.39 13.23
C GLY A 105 -1.79 12.43 12.20
N VAL A 106 -2.51 12.12 11.12
CA VAL A 106 -2.02 11.29 10.03
C VAL A 106 -1.47 12.21 8.92
N PRO A 107 -0.24 12.00 8.43
CA PRO A 107 0.28 12.75 7.28
C PRO A 107 -0.59 12.53 6.03
N ILE A 108 -0.84 13.59 5.27
CA ILE A 108 -1.65 13.56 4.06
C ILE A 108 -0.89 14.25 2.93
N HIS A 109 -0.57 13.49 1.89
CA HIS A 109 0.12 13.94 0.69
C HIS A 109 -0.82 13.96 -0.50
N ILE A 110 -0.77 15.05 -1.28
CA ILE A 110 -1.47 15.18 -2.56
C ILE A 110 -0.48 14.83 -3.66
N VAL A 111 -0.86 13.87 -4.51
CA VAL A 111 0.05 13.28 -5.49
C VAL A 111 -0.60 13.22 -6.87
N SER A 112 0.15 13.63 -7.88
CA SER A 112 -0.15 13.33 -9.28
C SER A 112 0.98 12.48 -9.88
N SER A 113 0.69 11.22 -10.16
CA SER A 113 1.66 10.35 -10.86
C SER A 113 1.86 10.74 -12.32
N LEU A 114 0.96 11.56 -12.89
CA LEU A 114 1.09 12.06 -14.26
C LEU A 114 2.14 13.18 -14.35
N SER A 115 2.10 14.13 -13.41
CA SER A 115 3.04 15.26 -13.37
C SER A 115 4.28 14.99 -12.51
N GLY A 116 4.26 13.95 -11.67
CA GLY A 116 5.31 13.68 -10.67
C GLY A 116 5.16 14.48 -9.38
N GLU A 117 4.16 15.33 -9.26
CA GLU A 117 3.93 16.20 -8.11
C GLU A 117 3.67 15.39 -6.84
N GLY A 118 4.33 15.74 -5.74
CA GLY A 118 4.16 15.14 -4.41
C GLY A 118 4.79 13.75 -4.24
N LEU A 119 5.37 13.14 -5.28
CA LEU A 119 5.97 11.80 -5.17
C LEU A 119 7.23 11.80 -4.31
N ASN A 120 8.04 12.84 -4.39
CA ASN A 120 9.25 13.00 -3.58
C ASN A 120 8.95 13.03 -2.07
N GLU A 121 7.79 13.52 -1.66
CA GLU A 121 7.38 13.50 -0.26
C GLU A 121 7.14 12.08 0.27
N LEU A 122 6.84 11.12 -0.61
CA LEU A 122 6.66 9.71 -0.24
C LEU A 122 7.99 9.00 -0.03
N GLU A 123 9.06 9.46 -0.65
CA GLU A 123 10.40 8.88 -0.53
C GLU A 123 10.93 8.98 0.91
N GLU A 124 10.53 10.01 1.67
CA GLU A 124 10.91 10.19 3.08
C GLU A 124 10.48 8.99 3.98
N TYR A 125 9.52 8.19 3.55
CA TYR A 125 9.04 6.98 4.25
C TYR A 125 9.71 5.70 3.78
N LEU A 126 10.62 5.79 2.81
CA LEU A 126 11.23 4.65 2.11
C LEU A 126 12.75 4.57 2.32
N ASP A 127 13.23 5.13 3.42
CA ASP A 127 14.63 5.05 3.81
C ASP A 127 15.13 3.60 3.95
N THR A 128 16.43 3.43 3.92
CA THR A 128 17.08 2.11 4.07
C THR A 128 16.56 1.36 5.30
N GLY A 129 16.09 0.14 5.07
CA GLY A 129 15.54 -0.74 6.11
C GLY A 129 14.08 -0.45 6.48
N GLN A 130 13.42 0.49 5.80
CA GLN A 130 11.98 0.72 5.95
C GLN A 130 11.19 -0.09 4.91
N THR A 131 10.05 -0.61 5.32
CA THR A 131 9.13 -1.33 4.45
C THR A 131 7.79 -0.61 4.41
N ALA A 132 7.35 -0.25 3.21
CA ALA A 132 6.03 0.35 3.01
C ALA A 132 5.08 -0.60 2.26
N ALA A 133 3.79 -0.48 2.55
CA ALA A 133 2.73 -1.15 1.81
C ALA A 133 1.71 -0.14 1.29
N LEU A 134 1.11 -0.42 0.13
CA LEU A 134 0.04 0.40 -0.43
C LEU A 134 -1.31 -0.29 -0.25
N LEU A 135 -2.24 0.39 0.41
CA LEU A 135 -3.61 -0.02 0.66
C LEU A 135 -4.58 0.93 -0.06
N GLY A 136 -5.57 0.40 -0.76
CA GLY A 136 -6.55 1.21 -1.48
C GLY A 136 -7.34 0.38 -2.49
N SER A 137 -8.42 0.96 -3.03
CA SER A 137 -9.28 0.31 -4.02
C SER A 137 -8.54 -0.01 -5.32
N SER A 138 -9.17 -0.80 -6.18
CA SER A 138 -8.67 -0.97 -7.55
C SER A 138 -8.76 0.34 -8.33
N GLY A 139 -7.76 0.63 -9.15
CA GLY A 139 -7.76 1.81 -10.01
C GLY A 139 -7.41 3.15 -9.35
N VAL A 140 -7.08 3.18 -8.05
CA VAL A 140 -6.67 4.42 -7.37
C VAL A 140 -5.23 4.86 -7.68
N GLY A 141 -4.47 4.12 -8.46
CA GLY A 141 -3.12 4.50 -8.89
C GLY A 141 -1.97 3.85 -8.12
N LYS A 142 -2.20 2.80 -7.31
CA LYS A 142 -1.13 2.14 -6.52
C LYS A 142 0.04 1.65 -7.38
N SER A 143 -0.24 0.91 -8.46
CA SER A 143 0.81 0.41 -9.37
C SER A 143 1.56 1.53 -10.07
N THR A 144 0.87 2.61 -10.41
CA THR A 144 1.50 3.78 -11.03
C THR A 144 2.44 4.48 -10.04
N ILE A 145 2.02 4.65 -8.78
CA ILE A 145 2.88 5.21 -7.72
C ILE A 145 4.12 4.35 -7.51
N ILE A 146 3.95 3.01 -7.43
CA ILE A 146 5.09 2.09 -7.28
C ILE A 146 6.07 2.25 -8.45
N ASN A 147 5.59 2.25 -9.70
CA ASN A 147 6.43 2.40 -10.88
C ASN A 147 7.21 3.72 -10.86
N GLN A 148 6.59 4.80 -10.44
CA GLN A 148 7.24 6.10 -10.31
C GLN A 148 8.36 6.08 -9.25
N LEU A 149 8.06 5.53 -8.06
CA LEU A 149 9.04 5.38 -6.98
C LEU A 149 10.21 4.46 -7.34
N MET A 150 9.98 3.49 -8.23
CA MET A 150 11.02 2.58 -8.72
C MET A 150 11.82 3.14 -9.89
N GLY A 151 11.40 4.26 -10.48
CA GLY A 151 11.98 4.79 -11.71
C GLY A 151 11.87 3.84 -12.92
N SER A 152 10.97 2.84 -12.87
CA SER A 152 10.82 1.82 -13.92
C SER A 152 9.41 1.24 -13.96
N GLU A 153 8.93 0.85 -15.15
CA GLU A 153 7.61 0.23 -15.34
C GLU A 153 7.64 -1.29 -15.06
N LYS A 154 7.86 -1.69 -13.81
CA LYS A 154 7.82 -3.11 -13.42
C LYS A 154 6.41 -3.63 -13.13
N MET A 155 5.48 -2.74 -12.73
CA MET A 155 4.09 -3.10 -12.42
C MET A 155 3.19 -2.84 -13.63
N ALA A 156 2.38 -3.84 -14.01
CA ALA A 156 1.38 -3.63 -15.05
C ALA A 156 0.30 -2.64 -14.61
N VAL A 157 0.07 -1.59 -15.40
CA VAL A 157 -0.94 -0.56 -15.17
C VAL A 157 -2.03 -0.69 -16.24
N ASN A 158 -3.29 -0.75 -15.81
CA ASN A 158 -4.44 -0.74 -16.71
C ASN A 158 -5.24 0.55 -16.54
N GLU A 159 -5.68 1.13 -17.66
CA GLU A 159 -6.59 2.25 -17.65
C GLU A 159 -7.94 1.88 -17.04
N ILE A 160 -8.54 2.83 -16.32
CA ILE A 160 -9.88 2.67 -15.76
C ILE A 160 -10.91 2.86 -16.89
N ARG A 161 -11.86 1.95 -16.99
CA ARG A 161 -13.01 2.13 -17.89
C ARG A 161 -13.88 3.28 -17.40
N ILE A 162 -14.12 4.27 -18.26
CA ILE A 162 -14.88 5.48 -17.95
C ILE A 162 -16.33 5.16 -17.55
N SER A 163 -16.87 4.00 -17.98
CA SER A 163 -18.30 3.65 -17.81
C SER A 163 -18.73 3.21 -16.42
N ASP A 164 -17.81 2.72 -15.57
CA ASP A 164 -18.18 2.16 -14.27
C ASP A 164 -17.23 2.50 -13.11
N GLY A 165 -16.14 3.19 -13.38
CA GLY A 165 -15.12 3.56 -12.36
C GLY A 165 -14.45 2.35 -11.69
N LYS A 166 -14.72 1.13 -12.16
CA LYS A 166 -14.17 -0.12 -11.63
C LYS A 166 -13.04 -0.60 -12.54
N GLY A 167 -11.81 -0.46 -12.07
CA GLY A 167 -10.65 -1.07 -12.72
C GLY A 167 -10.68 -2.59 -12.59
N LYS A 168 -10.28 -3.28 -13.65
CA LYS A 168 -10.00 -4.72 -13.56
C LYS A 168 -8.77 -4.89 -12.65
N HIS A 169 -8.83 -5.81 -11.67
CA HIS A 169 -7.70 -6.12 -10.81
C HIS A 169 -6.48 -6.49 -11.67
N THR A 170 -5.47 -5.66 -11.62
CA THR A 170 -4.22 -5.86 -12.38
C THR A 170 -3.23 -6.67 -11.56
N THR A 171 -3.18 -6.40 -10.24
CA THR A 171 -2.29 -7.10 -9.31
C THR A 171 -3.07 -8.20 -8.59
N THR A 172 -2.80 -9.46 -8.92
CA THR A 172 -3.48 -10.63 -8.35
C THR A 172 -2.68 -11.32 -7.24
N HIS A 173 -1.41 -11.03 -7.11
CA HIS A 173 -0.50 -11.58 -6.09
C HIS A 173 0.18 -10.45 -5.31
N ARG A 174 0.80 -10.82 -4.21
CA ARG A 174 1.56 -9.92 -3.33
C ARG A 174 3.03 -10.31 -3.44
N GLU A 175 3.87 -9.32 -3.60
CA GLU A 175 5.31 -9.51 -3.67
C GLU A 175 6.03 -8.41 -2.89
N LEU A 176 7.22 -8.70 -2.42
CA LEU A 176 8.13 -7.72 -1.86
C LEU A 176 9.00 -7.18 -3.00
N ILE A 177 8.98 -5.86 -3.16
CA ILE A 177 9.78 -5.16 -4.17
C ILE A 177 10.87 -4.40 -3.43
N VAL A 178 12.12 -4.61 -3.83
CA VAL A 178 13.26 -3.87 -3.31
C VAL A 178 13.45 -2.64 -4.18
N LEU A 179 13.46 -1.46 -3.54
CA LEU A 179 13.84 -0.23 -4.21
C LEU A 179 15.37 -0.14 -4.25
N GLU A 180 15.93 0.20 -5.40
CA GLU A 180 17.35 0.50 -5.53
C GLU A 180 17.57 1.92 -5.00
N SER A 181 18.45 2.05 -3.99
CA SER A 181 18.84 3.33 -3.40
C SER A 181 19.89 4.06 -4.26
#